data_877f62b837aa99f652206479f5720d42
#
_entry.id   877f62b837aa99f652206479f5720d42
#
_cell.length_a   1.000
_cell.length_b   1.000
_cell.length_c   1.000
_cell.angle_alpha   90.00
_cell.angle_beta   90.00
_cell.angle_gamma   90.00
#
_symmetry.space_group_name_H-M   'P 1'
#
loop_
_entity.id
_entity.type
_entity.pdbx_description
1 polymer ?
#
loop_
_entity_poly.entity_id
_entity_poly.type
_entity_poly.pdbx_seq_one_letter_code
_entity_poly.pdbx_strand_id
1 'polypeptide(L)'
;MIPSYKQSRLALACLALSLPSSLLQAQTIDVAQLSGGIDLTITILADENAQVLAANGTEILRAPAITIDLDLVDVNGEMAGLIVQAAAEDPACPASPYGVTIEFGQPWLQGPIGQPCIPYASAAYPGGAILFSPPELYRDGDVVMFDLEQGPYRLGPITYAPQPDRGWDALDGEVGGYNDLSAIDLYASQPVYDALLETWQDELGIFARHLGSRTIPVIEGNFLLQTGCLPGQCAFAIGMLAVDPASEQVYSAFLNEGAPATRPPLEQWSSDAQEIYERWSAGEFR
;
A
#
# COMPACT_ATOMS: atom_id res chain seq x y z
N MET A 1 -11.47 -19.70 -4.67
CA MET A 1 -11.33 -19.03 -6.01
C MET A 1 -10.96 -17.60 -5.70
N ILE A 2 -9.77 -17.17 -6.08
CA ILE A 2 -9.28 -15.82 -5.82
C ILE A 2 -9.81 -14.95 -6.98
N PRO A 3 -10.54 -13.85 -6.72
CA PRO A 3 -10.95 -12.96 -7.80
C PRO A 3 -9.72 -12.29 -8.41
N SER A 4 -9.60 -12.34 -9.73
CA SER A 4 -8.52 -11.69 -10.46
C SER A 4 -8.82 -10.20 -10.58
N TYR A 5 -8.00 -9.37 -9.95
CA TYR A 5 -8.04 -7.91 -10.11
C TYR A 5 -7.46 -7.54 -11.48
N LYS A 6 -8.29 -6.94 -12.34
CA LYS A 6 -7.81 -6.27 -13.56
C LYS A 6 -7.40 -4.84 -13.21
N GLN A 7 -6.11 -4.58 -13.16
CA GLN A 7 -5.60 -3.20 -13.13
C GLN A 7 -5.81 -2.57 -14.51
N SER A 8 -6.79 -1.71 -14.65
CA SER A 8 -6.93 -0.85 -15.82
C SER A 8 -6.03 0.37 -15.65
N ARG A 9 -4.80 0.29 -16.14
CA ARG A 9 -3.94 1.46 -16.27
C ARG A 9 -4.39 2.27 -17.50
N LEU A 10 -5.25 3.26 -17.31
CA LEU A 10 -5.44 4.32 -18.31
C LEU A 10 -4.27 5.31 -18.15
N ALA A 11 -3.22 5.11 -18.94
CA ALA A 11 -2.18 6.09 -19.11
C ALA A 11 -2.79 7.28 -19.87
N LEU A 12 -3.08 8.38 -19.18
CA LEU A 12 -3.42 9.64 -19.80
C LEU A 12 -2.17 10.21 -20.47
N ALA A 13 -2.05 10.04 -21.77
CA ALA A 13 -1.03 10.70 -22.58
C ALA A 13 -1.34 12.20 -22.62
N CYS A 14 -0.47 13.02 -22.03
CA CYS A 14 -0.48 14.48 -22.22
C CYS A 14 -0.12 14.82 -23.66
N LEU A 15 -1.12 15.00 -24.52
CA LEU A 15 -0.96 15.68 -25.79
C LEU A 15 -1.08 17.21 -25.54
N ALA A 16 0.06 17.87 -25.45
CA ALA A 16 0.11 19.34 -25.53
C ALA A 16 -0.15 19.77 -26.97
N LEU A 17 -1.40 19.98 -27.31
CA LEU A 17 -1.81 20.68 -28.52
C LEU A 17 -1.97 22.17 -28.19
N SER A 18 -1.13 23.01 -28.78
CA SER A 18 -1.30 24.46 -28.81
C SER A 18 -2.52 24.80 -29.65
N LEU A 19 -3.68 25.00 -29.00
CA LEU A 19 -4.91 25.50 -29.62
C LEU A 19 -5.06 27.00 -29.38
N PRO A 20 -5.63 27.75 -30.36
CA PRO A 20 -5.89 29.17 -30.22
C PRO A 20 -6.94 29.41 -29.11
N SER A 21 -6.84 30.54 -28.44
CA SER A 21 -7.66 31.00 -27.30
C SER A 21 -9.14 31.14 -27.67
N SER A 22 -9.86 30.05 -27.84
CA SER A 22 -11.29 30.04 -28.06
C SER A 22 -11.92 28.92 -27.24
N LEU A 23 -12.63 29.32 -26.15
CA LEU A 23 -13.55 28.51 -25.38
C LEU A 23 -12.95 27.17 -24.85
N LEU A 24 -12.27 27.24 -23.72
CA LEU A 24 -12.01 26.03 -22.91
C LEU A 24 -13.39 25.51 -22.44
N GLN A 25 -13.97 24.63 -23.26
CA GLN A 25 -15.16 23.88 -22.86
C GLN A 25 -14.76 22.89 -21.77
N ALA A 26 -15.60 22.77 -20.73
CA ALA A 26 -15.48 21.72 -19.77
C ALA A 26 -15.45 20.36 -20.48
N GLN A 27 -14.44 19.55 -20.22
CA GLN A 27 -14.32 18.22 -20.78
C GLN A 27 -14.84 17.20 -19.76
N THR A 28 -15.88 16.48 -20.13
CA THR A 28 -16.43 15.38 -19.31
C THR A 28 -15.92 14.04 -19.83
N ILE A 29 -15.47 13.20 -18.93
CA ILE A 29 -14.96 11.86 -19.19
C ILE A 29 -15.81 10.88 -18.40
N ASP A 30 -16.36 9.87 -19.08
CA ASP A 30 -17.03 8.74 -18.42
C ASP A 30 -15.96 7.89 -17.74
N VAL A 31 -16.15 7.62 -16.46
CA VAL A 31 -15.16 6.95 -15.62
C VAL A 31 -15.54 5.51 -15.35
N ALA A 32 -16.76 5.29 -14.92
CA ALA A 32 -17.26 3.98 -14.54
C ALA A 32 -18.79 3.98 -14.48
N GLN A 33 -19.36 2.79 -14.55
CA GLN A 33 -20.74 2.55 -14.18
C GLN A 33 -20.76 1.59 -12.98
N LEU A 34 -21.30 2.06 -11.87
CA LEU A 34 -21.48 1.24 -10.69
C LEU A 34 -22.75 0.39 -10.82
N SER A 35 -22.82 -0.68 -10.02
CA SER A 35 -24.00 -1.53 -9.91
C SER A 35 -25.25 -0.67 -9.60
N GLY A 36 -26.39 -1.09 -10.15
CA GLY A 36 -27.63 -0.28 -10.08
C GLY A 36 -27.70 0.86 -11.11
N GLY A 37 -26.78 0.95 -12.06
CA GLY A 37 -26.83 1.91 -13.18
C GLY A 37 -26.44 3.34 -12.79
N ILE A 38 -25.54 3.50 -11.85
CA ILE A 38 -24.99 4.80 -11.46
C ILE A 38 -23.78 5.10 -12.35
N ASP A 39 -23.93 6.11 -13.21
CA ASP A 39 -22.84 6.57 -14.08
C ASP A 39 -21.95 7.58 -13.34
N LEU A 40 -20.65 7.29 -13.29
CA LEU A 40 -19.63 8.19 -12.74
C LEU A 40 -18.88 8.90 -13.86
N THR A 41 -18.76 10.22 -13.73
CA THR A 41 -18.05 11.07 -14.68
C THR A 41 -17.07 11.99 -13.97
N ILE A 42 -15.92 12.30 -14.61
CA ILE A 42 -15.04 13.39 -14.20
C ILE A 42 -15.15 14.51 -15.23
N THR A 43 -15.49 15.71 -14.75
CA THR A 43 -15.51 16.93 -15.57
C THR A 43 -14.32 17.80 -15.20
N ILE A 44 -13.54 18.19 -16.20
CA ILE A 44 -12.40 19.11 -16.05
C ILE A 44 -12.92 20.53 -16.26
N LEU A 45 -12.82 21.36 -15.22
CA LEU A 45 -13.20 22.77 -15.23
C LEU A 45 -11.92 23.62 -15.36
N ALA A 46 -11.52 23.87 -16.60
CA ALA A 46 -10.24 24.56 -16.87
C ALA A 46 -10.20 25.99 -16.29
N ASP A 47 -11.33 26.70 -16.30
CA ASP A 47 -11.43 28.06 -15.77
C ASP A 47 -11.29 28.13 -14.25
N GLU A 48 -11.61 27.02 -13.55
CA GLU A 48 -11.55 26.92 -12.09
C GLU A 48 -10.30 26.16 -11.61
N ASN A 49 -9.49 25.64 -12.52
CA ASN A 49 -8.38 24.72 -12.22
C ASN A 49 -8.84 23.59 -11.27
N ALA A 50 -10.00 23.01 -11.56
CA ALA A 50 -10.64 22.00 -10.75
C ALA A 50 -11.19 20.86 -11.61
N GLN A 51 -11.31 19.71 -10.98
CA GLN A 51 -12.03 18.55 -11.52
C GLN A 51 -13.21 18.22 -10.61
N VAL A 52 -14.30 17.80 -11.22
CA VAL A 52 -15.53 17.42 -10.52
C VAL A 52 -15.83 15.95 -10.83
N LEU A 53 -15.90 15.15 -9.78
CA LEU A 53 -16.48 13.80 -9.87
C LEU A 53 -17.99 13.94 -9.64
N ALA A 54 -18.76 13.43 -10.59
CA ALA A 54 -20.21 13.44 -10.51
C ALA A 54 -20.78 12.03 -10.64
N ALA A 55 -21.89 11.78 -9.97
CA ALA A 55 -22.67 10.56 -10.10
C ALA A 55 -24.04 10.91 -10.66
N ASN A 56 -24.43 10.31 -11.78
CA ASN A 56 -25.66 10.64 -12.53
C ASN A 56 -25.82 12.16 -12.73
N GLY A 57 -24.71 12.86 -13.03
CA GLY A 57 -24.68 14.31 -13.22
C GLY A 57 -24.73 15.16 -11.94
N THR A 58 -24.80 14.56 -10.78
CA THR A 58 -24.75 15.28 -9.49
C THR A 58 -23.31 15.28 -8.97
N GLU A 59 -22.76 16.47 -8.68
CA GLU A 59 -21.42 16.61 -8.10
C GLU A 59 -21.34 15.92 -6.75
N ILE A 60 -20.32 15.06 -6.55
CA ILE A 60 -20.06 14.39 -5.27
C ILE A 60 -18.68 14.75 -4.70
N LEU A 61 -17.72 15.16 -5.56
CA LEU A 61 -16.38 15.57 -5.12
C LEU A 61 -15.82 16.62 -6.07
N ARG A 62 -15.16 17.64 -5.52
CA ARG A 62 -14.40 18.65 -6.28
C ARG A 62 -13.02 18.75 -5.72
N ALA A 63 -12.00 18.75 -6.60
CA ALA A 63 -10.59 18.88 -6.23
C ALA A 63 -9.77 19.44 -7.40
N PRO A 64 -8.56 19.96 -7.17
CA PRO A 64 -7.65 20.38 -8.25
C PRO A 64 -7.34 19.28 -9.26
N ALA A 65 -7.23 18.04 -8.81
CA ALA A 65 -7.13 16.84 -9.65
C ALA A 65 -7.77 15.64 -8.95
N ILE A 66 -8.38 14.76 -9.72
CA ILE A 66 -8.99 13.51 -9.26
C ILE A 66 -8.47 12.39 -10.13
N THR A 67 -7.93 11.35 -9.51
CA THR A 67 -7.46 10.13 -10.20
C THR A 67 -8.16 8.91 -9.62
N ILE A 68 -8.43 7.90 -10.46
CA ILE A 68 -8.96 6.63 -10.01
C ILE A 68 -7.78 5.77 -9.58
N ASP A 69 -7.87 5.23 -8.37
CA ASP A 69 -6.84 4.39 -7.77
C ASP A 69 -7.20 2.90 -7.89
N LEU A 70 -8.40 2.52 -7.44
CA LEU A 70 -8.85 1.13 -7.42
C LEU A 70 -10.34 1.02 -7.78
N ASP A 71 -10.67 -0.06 -8.50
CA ASP A 71 -12.04 -0.51 -8.71
C ASP A 71 -12.44 -1.48 -7.58
N LEU A 72 -13.60 -1.27 -6.97
CA LEU A 72 -14.17 -2.14 -5.95
C LEU A 72 -15.24 -3.01 -6.59
N VAL A 73 -14.98 -4.31 -6.59
CA VAL A 73 -15.87 -5.30 -7.22
C VAL A 73 -16.50 -6.16 -6.13
N ASP A 74 -17.80 -6.36 -6.21
CA ASP A 74 -18.53 -7.21 -5.28
C ASP A 74 -18.28 -8.71 -5.53
N VAL A 75 -18.91 -9.56 -4.72
CA VAL A 75 -18.78 -11.02 -4.81
C VAL A 75 -19.30 -11.61 -6.14
N ASN A 76 -20.12 -10.85 -6.87
CA ASN A 76 -20.68 -11.25 -8.17
C ASN A 76 -19.81 -10.75 -9.35
N GLY A 77 -18.80 -9.95 -9.08
CA GLY A 77 -17.94 -9.34 -10.07
C GLY A 77 -18.51 -8.05 -10.66
N GLU A 78 -19.53 -7.45 -10.03
CA GLU A 78 -20.08 -6.17 -10.42
C GLU A 78 -19.32 -5.03 -9.72
N MET A 79 -19.18 -3.89 -10.41
CA MET A 79 -18.51 -2.73 -9.85
C MET A 79 -19.39 -2.09 -8.78
N ALA A 80 -18.99 -2.25 -7.52
CA ALA A 80 -19.72 -1.77 -6.36
C ALA A 80 -19.23 -0.41 -5.83
N GLY A 81 -18.05 0.03 -6.29
CA GLY A 81 -17.47 1.29 -5.89
C GLY A 81 -16.12 1.58 -6.52
N LEU A 82 -15.51 2.68 -6.11
CA LEU A 82 -14.18 3.14 -6.52
C LEU A 82 -13.42 3.69 -5.32
N ILE A 83 -12.10 3.57 -5.36
CA ILE A 83 -11.21 4.45 -4.59
C ILE A 83 -10.66 5.51 -5.55
N VAL A 84 -10.80 6.76 -5.15
CA VAL A 84 -10.25 7.90 -5.89
C VAL A 84 -9.26 8.66 -5.03
N GLN A 85 -8.23 9.21 -5.66
CA GLN A 85 -7.29 10.13 -5.03
C GLN A 85 -7.65 11.55 -5.44
N ALA A 86 -7.93 12.41 -4.47
CA ALA A 86 -8.22 13.82 -4.70
C ALA A 86 -7.04 14.69 -4.25
N ALA A 87 -6.50 15.48 -5.17
CA ALA A 87 -5.43 16.42 -4.85
C ALA A 87 -5.92 17.46 -3.84
N ALA A 88 -5.10 17.79 -2.86
CA ALA A 88 -5.37 18.85 -1.91
C ALA A 88 -5.26 20.23 -2.58
N GLU A 89 -5.95 21.24 -2.03
CA GLU A 89 -5.78 22.64 -2.44
C GLU A 89 -4.37 23.16 -2.11
N ASP A 90 -3.80 22.70 -0.99
CA ASP A 90 -2.40 22.96 -0.64
C ASP A 90 -1.48 22.00 -1.43
N PRO A 91 -0.66 22.50 -2.36
CA PRO A 91 0.23 21.65 -3.16
C PRO A 91 1.34 20.97 -2.34
N ALA A 92 1.57 21.39 -1.11
CA ALA A 92 2.50 20.72 -0.20
C ALA A 92 1.91 19.43 0.40
N CYS A 93 0.58 19.26 0.33
CA CYS A 93 -0.10 18.06 0.79
C CYS A 93 -0.24 17.05 -0.36
N PRO A 94 -0.01 15.76 -0.11
CA PRO A 94 -0.32 14.71 -1.09
C PRO A 94 -1.83 14.63 -1.32
N ALA A 95 -2.22 13.94 -2.40
CA ALA A 95 -3.60 13.59 -2.64
C ALA A 95 -4.15 12.70 -1.51
N SER A 96 -5.41 12.88 -1.20
CA SER A 96 -6.11 12.09 -0.18
C SER A 96 -7.03 11.05 -0.84
N PRO A 97 -7.08 9.81 -0.32
CA PRO A 97 -8.00 8.81 -0.83
C PRO A 97 -9.44 9.04 -0.33
N TYR A 98 -10.39 8.74 -1.21
CA TYR A 98 -11.83 8.72 -0.93
C TYR A 98 -12.43 7.43 -1.49
N GLY A 99 -13.41 6.88 -0.77
CA GLY A 99 -14.25 5.80 -1.26
C GLY A 99 -15.54 6.35 -1.87
N VAL A 100 -15.90 5.87 -3.05
CA VAL A 100 -17.20 6.10 -3.66
C VAL A 100 -17.92 4.77 -3.71
N THR A 101 -19.00 4.63 -2.98
CA THR A 101 -19.80 3.39 -2.90
C THR A 101 -21.26 3.67 -3.16
N ILE A 102 -22.08 2.63 -3.11
CA ILE A 102 -23.53 2.75 -3.23
C ILE A 102 -24.15 2.39 -1.88
N GLU A 103 -24.88 3.34 -1.32
CA GLU A 103 -25.67 3.13 -0.12
C GLU A 103 -27.15 3.44 -0.40
N PHE A 104 -28.02 2.47 -0.12
CA PHE A 104 -29.48 2.60 -0.42
C PHE A 104 -29.79 3.01 -1.87
N GLY A 105 -28.97 2.55 -2.83
CA GLY A 105 -29.15 2.88 -4.25
C GLY A 105 -28.73 4.30 -4.63
N GLN A 106 -28.00 4.99 -3.76
CA GLN A 106 -27.44 6.32 -4.00
C GLN A 106 -25.92 6.29 -3.91
N PRO A 107 -25.21 7.09 -4.70
CA PRO A 107 -23.77 7.25 -4.56
C PRO A 107 -23.44 7.90 -3.22
N TRP A 108 -22.50 7.31 -2.51
CA TRP A 108 -22.01 7.79 -1.23
C TRP A 108 -20.51 7.99 -1.27
N LEU A 109 -20.07 9.25 -1.02
CA LEU A 109 -18.68 9.62 -0.90
C LEU A 109 -18.24 9.53 0.57
N GLN A 110 -17.18 8.81 0.81
CA GLN A 110 -16.60 8.60 2.14
C GLN A 110 -15.15 9.05 2.15
N GLY A 111 -14.78 9.93 3.04
CA GLY A 111 -13.42 10.42 3.15
C GLY A 111 -13.32 11.90 3.54
N PRO A 112 -12.10 12.47 3.57
CA PRO A 112 -10.83 11.80 3.21
C PRO A 112 -10.49 10.64 4.14
N ILE A 113 -9.94 9.56 3.56
CA ILE A 113 -9.51 8.38 4.30
C ILE A 113 -8.11 8.65 4.86
N GLY A 114 -7.95 8.49 6.17
CA GLY A 114 -6.70 8.77 6.87
C GLY A 114 -6.58 10.18 7.41
N GLN A 115 -5.37 10.60 7.73
CA GLN A 115 -5.08 11.93 8.27
C GLN A 115 -4.79 12.93 7.13
N PRO A 116 -5.19 14.20 7.28
CA PRO A 116 -4.86 15.24 6.29
C PRO A 116 -3.34 15.37 6.09
N CYS A 117 -2.93 15.61 4.86
CA CYS A 117 -1.54 15.83 4.47
C CYS A 117 -0.57 14.67 4.77
N ILE A 118 -1.07 13.48 5.03
CA ILE A 118 -0.26 12.26 5.09
C ILE A 118 -0.55 11.43 3.83
N PRO A 119 0.48 11.02 3.08
CA PRO A 119 0.29 10.11 1.97
C PRO A 119 -0.14 8.74 2.49
N TYR A 120 -1.07 8.09 1.81
CA TYR A 120 -1.48 6.73 2.09
C TYR A 120 -1.27 5.85 0.86
N ALA A 121 -0.66 4.69 1.08
CA ALA A 121 -0.66 3.62 0.11
C ALA A 121 -1.88 2.72 0.37
N SER A 122 -2.53 2.30 -0.70
CA SER A 122 -3.66 1.36 -0.65
C SER A 122 -3.20 -0.06 -0.98
N ALA A 123 -3.74 -1.03 -0.28
CA ALA A 123 -3.53 -2.44 -0.58
C ALA A 123 -4.85 -3.19 -0.48
N ALA A 124 -5.14 -4.03 -1.48
CA ALA A 124 -6.28 -4.92 -1.42
C ALA A 124 -6.07 -5.99 -0.32
N TYR A 125 -7.09 -6.21 0.49
CA TYR A 125 -7.08 -7.17 1.58
C TYR A 125 -8.04 -8.34 1.27
N PRO A 126 -7.74 -9.56 1.74
CA PRO A 126 -8.66 -10.68 1.59
C PRO A 126 -10.06 -10.35 2.12
N GLY A 127 -11.10 -10.64 1.32
CA GLY A 127 -12.48 -10.31 1.67
C GLY A 127 -13.02 -9.03 1.04
N GLY A 128 -12.23 -8.36 0.17
CA GLY A 128 -12.69 -7.18 -0.58
C GLY A 128 -12.50 -5.86 0.15
N ALA A 129 -11.86 -5.87 1.31
CA ALA A 129 -11.47 -4.65 2.01
C ALA A 129 -10.21 -4.03 1.42
N ILE A 130 -10.00 -2.73 1.63
CA ILE A 130 -8.80 -2.00 1.26
C ILE A 130 -8.12 -1.49 2.52
N LEU A 131 -6.84 -1.81 2.66
CA LEU A 131 -6.00 -1.29 3.73
C LEU A 131 -5.30 -0.02 3.24
N PHE A 132 -5.45 1.05 3.98
CA PHE A 132 -4.71 2.30 3.79
C PHE A 132 -3.70 2.45 4.91
N SER A 133 -2.44 2.56 4.55
CA SER A 133 -1.35 2.76 5.51
C SER A 133 -0.40 3.86 5.03
N PRO A 134 0.30 4.56 5.94
CA PRO A 134 1.39 5.44 5.53
C PRO A 134 2.43 4.63 4.75
N PRO A 135 3.00 5.18 3.65
CA PRO A 135 3.96 4.44 2.82
C PRO A 135 5.31 4.24 3.51
N GLU A 136 5.57 4.96 4.58
CA GLU A 136 6.80 4.87 5.36
C GLU A 136 6.52 4.10 6.65
N LEU A 137 7.04 2.88 6.76
CA LEU A 137 6.78 1.99 7.90
C LEU A 137 7.33 2.48 9.24
N TYR A 138 8.31 3.39 9.23
CA TYR A 138 8.89 3.99 10.43
C TYR A 138 8.21 5.30 10.85
N ARG A 139 7.14 5.71 10.14
CA ARG A 139 6.29 6.83 10.57
C ARG A 139 5.12 6.32 11.38
N ASP A 140 4.89 6.97 12.50
CA ASP A 140 3.64 6.83 13.23
C ASP A 140 2.49 7.31 12.33
N GLY A 141 1.47 6.53 12.22
CA GLY A 141 0.34 6.87 11.38
C GLY A 141 -0.86 5.99 11.65
N ASP A 142 -2.02 6.51 11.28
CA ASP A 142 -3.23 5.73 11.32
C ASP A 142 -3.23 4.72 10.18
N VAL A 143 -3.64 3.51 10.49
CA VAL A 143 -4.05 2.54 9.49
C VAL A 143 -5.56 2.53 9.45
N VAL A 144 -6.09 2.68 8.24
CA VAL A 144 -7.52 2.71 8.00
C VAL A 144 -7.88 1.54 7.10
N MET A 145 -8.86 0.75 7.53
CA MET A 145 -9.49 -0.24 6.67
C MET A 145 -10.73 0.39 6.05
N PHE A 146 -10.95 0.11 4.79
CA PHE A 146 -12.15 0.48 4.07
C PHE A 146 -12.80 -0.79 3.52
N ASP A 147 -14.05 -0.99 3.80
CA ASP A 147 -14.86 -2.02 3.14
C ASP A 147 -16.15 -1.44 2.55
N LEU A 148 -16.79 -2.22 1.67
CA LEU A 148 -17.98 -1.78 0.95
C LEU A 148 -19.22 -1.63 1.85
N GLU A 149 -19.27 -2.34 2.98
CA GLU A 149 -20.44 -2.37 3.88
C GLU A 149 -20.33 -1.35 5.01
N GLN A 150 -19.12 -1.22 5.57
CA GLN A 150 -18.88 -0.39 6.76
C GLN A 150 -18.26 0.96 6.43
N GLY A 151 -17.67 1.10 5.24
CA GLY A 151 -16.87 2.26 4.88
C GLY A 151 -15.52 2.31 5.59
N PRO A 152 -14.91 3.49 5.73
CA PRO A 152 -13.61 3.62 6.37
C PRO A 152 -13.73 3.49 7.89
N TYR A 153 -12.91 2.61 8.48
CA TYR A 153 -12.76 2.51 9.93
C TYR A 153 -11.30 2.43 10.34
N ARG A 154 -10.99 3.10 11.42
CA ARG A 154 -9.63 3.22 11.90
C ARG A 154 -9.23 1.97 12.67
N LEU A 155 -8.11 1.35 12.29
CA LEU A 155 -7.51 0.25 13.04
C LEU A 155 -6.64 0.75 14.21
N GLY A 156 -6.32 2.03 14.26
CA GLY A 156 -5.50 2.69 15.28
C GLY A 156 -4.22 3.26 14.69
N PRO A 157 -3.45 4.02 15.48
CA PRO A 157 -2.10 4.36 15.09
C PRO A 157 -1.25 3.09 15.11
N ILE A 158 -0.52 2.84 14.04
CA ILE A 158 0.59 1.90 14.05
C ILE A 158 1.83 2.71 14.40
N THR A 159 2.43 2.38 15.53
CA THR A 159 3.72 2.92 15.93
C THR A 159 4.79 2.05 15.30
N TYR A 160 5.59 2.64 14.44
CA TYR A 160 6.75 1.97 13.83
C TYR A 160 8.04 2.18 14.64
N ALA A 161 7.92 2.70 15.85
CA ALA A 161 9.03 2.79 16.76
C ALA A 161 9.45 1.38 17.21
N PRO A 162 10.75 1.11 17.31
CA PRO A 162 11.24 -0.17 17.81
C PRO A 162 10.68 -0.47 19.20
N GLN A 163 10.44 -1.75 19.48
CA GLN A 163 9.98 -2.24 20.77
C GLN A 163 11.20 -2.62 21.62
N PRO A 164 11.58 -1.83 22.62
CA PRO A 164 12.83 -2.02 23.36
C PRO A 164 12.84 -3.26 24.25
N ASP A 165 11.69 -3.83 24.55
CA ASP A 165 11.49 -5.05 25.34
C ASP A 165 11.70 -6.35 24.53
N ARG A 166 11.88 -6.26 23.21
CA ARG A 166 12.17 -7.38 22.33
C ARG A 166 13.63 -7.37 21.91
N GLY A 167 14.48 -7.95 22.76
CA GLY A 167 15.89 -8.20 22.49
C GLY A 167 16.12 -9.50 21.72
N TRP A 168 17.39 -9.84 21.45
CA TRP A 168 17.79 -11.08 20.79
C TRP A 168 17.30 -12.33 21.50
N ASP A 169 17.36 -12.37 22.84
CA ASP A 169 16.89 -13.49 23.66
C ASP A 169 15.40 -13.80 23.43
N ALA A 170 14.59 -12.76 23.24
CA ALA A 170 13.18 -12.93 22.98
C ALA A 170 12.95 -13.54 21.58
N LEU A 171 13.72 -13.09 20.57
CA LEU A 171 13.64 -13.63 19.21
C LEU A 171 14.18 -15.07 19.12
N ASP A 172 15.26 -15.41 19.83
CA ASP A 172 15.80 -16.76 19.91
C ASP A 172 14.81 -17.74 20.57
N GLY A 173 14.10 -17.28 21.59
CA GLY A 173 13.02 -18.04 22.22
C GLY A 173 11.87 -18.37 21.26
N GLU A 174 11.61 -17.55 20.25
CA GLU A 174 10.58 -17.79 19.25
C GLU A 174 10.97 -18.89 18.26
N VAL A 175 12.24 -18.97 17.86
CA VAL A 175 12.75 -20.06 16.98
C VAL A 175 12.67 -21.42 17.69
N GLY A 176 12.94 -21.44 18.99
CA GLY A 176 12.89 -22.67 19.82
C GLY A 176 11.52 -23.06 20.36
N GLY A 177 10.48 -22.24 20.20
CA GLY A 177 9.21 -22.37 20.91
C GLY A 177 7.97 -22.37 20.03
N TYR A 178 6.83 -22.71 20.66
CA TYR A 178 5.49 -22.73 20.04
C TYR A 178 4.77 -21.38 20.20
N ASN A 179 5.48 -20.30 19.97
CA ASN A 179 4.92 -18.99 20.23
C ASN A 179 4.04 -18.51 19.05
N ASP A 180 3.10 -17.63 19.37
CA ASP A 180 2.24 -17.02 18.37
C ASP A 180 3.06 -15.99 17.57
N LEU A 181 3.64 -16.43 16.45
CA LEU A 181 4.40 -15.56 15.55
C LEU A 181 3.55 -14.42 14.98
N SER A 182 2.22 -14.49 15.06
CA SER A 182 1.33 -13.41 14.61
C SER A 182 1.48 -12.12 15.42
N ALA A 183 1.99 -12.24 16.64
CA ALA A 183 2.27 -11.09 17.52
C ALA A 183 3.65 -10.45 17.28
N ILE A 184 4.47 -11.05 16.39
CA ILE A 184 5.83 -10.58 16.13
C ILE A 184 5.86 -9.72 14.89
N ASP A 185 6.46 -8.54 15.02
CA ASP A 185 6.93 -7.73 13.91
C ASP A 185 8.46 -7.66 14.00
N LEU A 186 9.14 -8.41 13.14
CA LEU A 186 10.61 -8.46 13.15
C LEU A 186 11.22 -7.08 12.91
N TYR A 187 10.62 -6.30 12.01
CA TYR A 187 11.09 -4.95 11.71
C TYR A 187 11.02 -4.02 12.94
N ALA A 188 10.02 -4.19 13.78
CA ALA A 188 9.84 -3.38 15.00
C ALA A 188 10.63 -3.87 16.21
N SER A 189 11.34 -5.01 16.13
CA SER A 189 12.23 -5.47 17.20
C SER A 189 13.46 -4.59 17.28
N GLN A 190 13.78 -4.06 18.47
CA GLN A 190 14.86 -3.06 18.64
C GLN A 190 16.19 -3.48 17.99
N PRO A 191 16.75 -4.69 18.26
CA PRO A 191 18.04 -5.06 17.71
C PRO A 191 18.02 -5.24 16.18
N VAL A 192 16.89 -5.70 15.63
CA VAL A 192 16.71 -5.82 14.17
C VAL A 192 16.61 -4.44 13.53
N TYR A 193 15.83 -3.54 14.12
CA TYR A 193 15.73 -2.16 13.64
C TYR A 193 17.09 -1.45 13.66
N ASP A 194 17.87 -1.60 14.72
CA ASP A 194 19.20 -1.00 14.83
C ASP A 194 20.14 -1.52 13.76
N ALA A 195 20.14 -2.84 13.51
CA ALA A 195 20.93 -3.45 12.43
C ALA A 195 20.49 -2.99 11.03
N LEU A 196 19.19 -2.84 10.81
CA LEU A 196 18.65 -2.32 9.55
C LEU A 196 19.02 -0.84 9.35
N LEU A 197 18.94 -0.03 10.41
CA LEU A 197 19.33 1.38 10.39
C LEU A 197 20.83 1.54 10.06
N GLU A 198 21.68 0.72 10.66
CA GLU A 198 23.12 0.71 10.40
C GLU A 198 23.43 0.36 8.94
N THR A 199 22.75 -0.65 8.39
CA THR A 199 23.08 -1.19 7.06
C THR A 199 22.41 -0.46 5.90
N TRP A 200 21.17 0.01 6.05
CA TRP A 200 20.43 0.73 5.02
C TRP A 200 20.59 2.25 5.09
N GLN A 201 20.84 2.81 6.27
CA GLN A 201 21.01 4.26 6.48
C GLN A 201 19.87 5.08 5.81
N ASP A 202 20.21 5.97 4.90
CA ASP A 202 19.23 6.82 4.20
C ASP A 202 18.27 6.00 3.30
N GLU A 203 18.63 4.76 2.94
CA GLU A 203 17.80 3.87 2.13
C GLU A 203 16.82 3.03 2.96
N LEU A 204 16.85 3.11 4.30
CA LEU A 204 15.97 2.32 5.17
C LEU A 204 14.49 2.50 4.82
N GLY A 205 14.08 3.73 4.49
CA GLY A 205 12.72 4.00 4.07
C GLY A 205 12.31 3.32 2.76
N ILE A 206 13.25 3.08 1.85
CA ILE A 206 12.99 2.34 0.61
C ILE A 206 12.78 0.87 0.93
N PHE A 207 13.64 0.26 1.73
CA PHE A 207 13.50 -1.11 2.19
C PHE A 207 12.19 -1.32 2.96
N ALA A 208 11.88 -0.43 3.91
CA ALA A 208 10.68 -0.49 4.73
C ALA A 208 9.39 -0.49 3.89
N ARG A 209 9.33 0.26 2.78
CA ARG A 209 8.19 0.25 1.86
C ARG A 209 7.96 -1.10 1.20
N HIS A 210 9.05 -1.85 0.89
CA HIS A 210 8.96 -3.19 0.31
C HIS A 210 8.49 -4.25 1.32
N LEU A 211 8.41 -3.87 2.61
CA LEU A 211 7.75 -4.64 3.66
C LEU A 211 6.37 -4.07 4.04
N GLY A 212 5.81 -3.13 3.28
CA GLY A 212 4.57 -2.43 3.63
C GLY A 212 3.35 -3.33 3.82
N SER A 213 3.20 -4.35 2.97
CA SER A 213 2.25 -5.45 3.16
C SER A 213 3.02 -6.68 3.60
N ARG A 214 3.23 -6.81 4.92
CA ARG A 214 4.04 -7.89 5.52
C ARG A 214 3.24 -9.16 5.76
N THR A 215 3.91 -10.29 5.64
CA THR A 215 3.42 -11.58 6.14
C THR A 215 3.64 -11.69 7.66
N ILE A 216 2.95 -12.63 8.28
CA ILE A 216 3.35 -13.13 9.61
C ILE A 216 4.72 -13.80 9.44
N PRO A 217 5.67 -13.59 10.35
CA PRO A 217 6.94 -14.30 10.30
C PRO A 217 6.78 -15.81 10.32
N VAL A 218 7.64 -16.51 9.60
CA VAL A 218 7.73 -17.98 9.61
C VAL A 218 9.12 -18.41 10.05
N ILE A 219 9.23 -19.63 10.57
CA ILE A 219 10.52 -20.22 10.95
C ILE A 219 11.03 -21.02 9.77
N GLU A 220 12.23 -20.66 9.28
CA GLU A 220 12.95 -21.35 8.24
C GLU A 220 14.35 -21.76 8.76
N GLY A 221 14.46 -23.01 9.20
CA GLY A 221 15.67 -23.47 9.89
C GLY A 221 15.93 -22.73 11.19
N ASN A 222 17.03 -21.99 11.27
CA ASN A 222 17.37 -21.13 12.42
C ASN A 222 16.92 -19.68 12.23
N PHE A 223 16.20 -19.37 11.15
CA PHE A 223 15.80 -18.01 10.85
C PHE A 223 14.34 -17.76 11.16
N LEU A 224 14.08 -16.55 11.64
CA LEU A 224 12.78 -15.93 11.54
C LEU A 224 12.73 -15.16 10.21
N LEU A 225 11.84 -15.57 9.32
CA LEU A 225 11.67 -14.98 7.99
C LEU A 225 10.36 -14.21 7.92
N GLN A 226 10.43 -12.94 7.58
CA GLN A 226 9.28 -12.10 7.25
C GLN A 226 9.43 -11.58 5.83
N THR A 227 8.38 -11.74 5.05
CA THR A 227 8.34 -11.22 3.67
C THR A 227 7.26 -10.16 3.55
N GLY A 228 7.32 -9.39 2.48
CA GLY A 228 6.32 -8.37 2.21
C GLY A 228 6.43 -7.81 0.81
N CYS A 229 5.65 -6.78 0.56
CA CYS A 229 5.68 -6.09 -0.71
C CYS A 229 5.30 -4.63 -0.56
N LEU A 230 5.65 -3.83 -1.56
CA LEU A 230 5.11 -2.49 -1.68
C LEU A 230 3.60 -2.60 -1.95
N PRO A 231 2.75 -1.97 -1.11
CA PRO A 231 1.31 -2.03 -1.28
C PRO A 231 0.87 -1.68 -2.70
N GLY A 232 0.00 -2.51 -3.28
CA GLY A 232 -0.45 -2.38 -4.67
C GLY A 232 0.56 -2.84 -5.75
N GLN A 233 1.77 -3.26 -5.38
CA GLN A 233 2.84 -3.65 -6.31
C GLN A 233 3.48 -5.00 -5.99
N CYS A 234 2.77 -5.89 -5.29
CA CYS A 234 3.29 -7.17 -4.81
C CYS A 234 3.79 -8.13 -5.91
N ALA A 235 3.45 -7.87 -7.17
CA ALA A 235 3.91 -8.70 -8.28
C ALA A 235 5.40 -8.48 -8.64
N PHE A 236 5.97 -7.31 -8.31
CA PHE A 236 7.29 -6.90 -8.77
C PHE A 236 8.12 -6.06 -7.76
N ALA A 237 7.51 -5.59 -6.68
CA ALA A 237 8.18 -4.83 -5.62
C ALA A 237 8.00 -5.55 -4.28
N ILE A 238 8.93 -6.44 -3.97
CA ILE A 238 8.87 -7.34 -2.81
C ILE A 238 10.08 -7.13 -1.90
N GLY A 239 9.90 -7.41 -0.61
CA GLY A 239 10.94 -7.37 0.41
C GLY A 239 11.02 -8.64 1.23
N MET A 240 12.19 -8.92 1.79
CA MET A 240 12.42 -9.97 2.77
C MET A 240 13.32 -9.47 3.91
N LEU A 241 13.06 -10.04 5.07
CA LEU A 241 13.84 -9.85 6.28
C LEU A 241 14.03 -11.22 6.92
N ALA A 242 15.27 -11.70 6.95
CA ALA A 242 15.66 -12.95 7.59
C ALA A 242 16.56 -12.64 8.78
N VAL A 243 16.19 -13.14 9.94
CA VAL A 243 16.87 -12.87 11.22
C VAL A 243 17.31 -14.20 11.80
N ASP A 244 18.58 -14.35 12.08
CA ASP A 244 19.14 -15.45 12.87
C ASP A 244 19.41 -14.92 14.30
N PRO A 245 18.51 -15.17 15.25
CA PRO A 245 18.66 -14.62 16.60
C PRO A 245 19.84 -15.20 17.35
N ALA A 246 20.19 -16.45 17.11
CA ALA A 246 21.28 -17.13 17.82
C ALA A 246 22.67 -16.58 17.45
N SER A 247 22.85 -16.14 16.21
CA SER A 247 24.08 -15.48 15.75
C SER A 247 23.96 -13.94 15.73
N GLU A 248 22.81 -13.38 16.11
CA GLU A 248 22.50 -11.95 16.09
C GLU A 248 22.70 -11.34 14.69
N GLN A 249 22.33 -12.08 13.64
CA GLN A 249 22.52 -11.64 12.26
C GLN A 249 21.18 -11.25 11.62
N VAL A 250 21.21 -10.15 10.87
CA VAL A 250 20.09 -9.64 10.11
C VAL A 250 20.46 -9.59 8.63
N TYR A 251 19.67 -10.25 7.80
CA TYR A 251 19.79 -10.27 6.35
C TYR A 251 18.51 -9.67 5.76
N SER A 252 18.67 -8.72 4.86
CA SER A 252 17.53 -8.03 4.29
C SER A 252 17.73 -7.79 2.79
N ALA A 253 16.65 -7.93 2.05
CA ALA A 253 16.67 -7.72 0.61
C ALA A 253 15.34 -7.11 0.13
N PHE A 254 15.41 -6.38 -0.98
CA PHE A 254 14.22 -6.08 -1.76
C PHE A 254 14.49 -6.24 -3.26
N LEU A 255 13.41 -6.51 -4.00
CA LEU A 255 13.39 -6.48 -5.46
C LEU A 255 12.49 -5.34 -5.91
N ASN A 256 12.98 -4.53 -6.83
CA ASN A 256 12.19 -3.52 -7.51
C ASN A 256 12.39 -3.67 -9.01
N GLU A 257 11.32 -4.05 -9.74
CA GLU A 257 11.36 -4.30 -11.18
C GLU A 257 12.48 -5.29 -11.60
N GLY A 258 12.77 -6.27 -10.73
CA GLY A 258 13.78 -7.30 -10.98
C GLY A 258 15.21 -6.92 -10.60
N ALA A 259 15.44 -5.67 -10.15
CA ALA A 259 16.76 -5.28 -9.63
C ALA A 259 16.84 -5.57 -8.12
N PRO A 260 17.72 -6.50 -7.67
CA PRO A 260 17.86 -6.82 -6.25
C PRO A 260 18.75 -5.80 -5.53
N ALA A 261 18.38 -5.49 -4.30
CA ALA A 261 19.25 -4.84 -3.32
C ALA A 261 19.31 -5.70 -2.07
N THR A 262 20.48 -5.91 -1.51
CA THR A 262 20.71 -6.75 -0.32
C THR A 262 21.55 -6.01 0.72
N ARG A 263 21.28 -6.27 1.98
CA ARG A 263 22.10 -5.79 3.11
C ARG A 263 22.22 -6.90 4.19
N PRO A 264 23.44 -7.21 4.63
CA PRO A 264 24.70 -6.84 3.97
C PRO A 264 24.76 -7.30 2.50
N PRO A 265 25.82 -7.03 1.74
CA PRO A 265 26.02 -7.60 0.40
C PRO A 265 25.87 -9.12 0.40
N LEU A 266 25.24 -9.69 -0.64
CA LEU A 266 24.82 -11.10 -0.68
C LEU A 266 25.98 -12.08 -0.44
N GLU A 267 27.17 -11.75 -0.90
CA GLU A 267 28.39 -12.54 -0.70
C GLU A 267 28.85 -12.65 0.75
N GLN A 268 28.33 -11.83 1.63
CA GLN A 268 28.58 -11.84 3.08
C GLN A 268 27.54 -12.64 3.86
N TRP A 269 26.48 -13.11 3.18
CA TRP A 269 25.46 -13.90 3.82
C TRP A 269 25.96 -15.32 4.10
N SER A 270 25.45 -15.95 5.17
CA SER A 270 25.67 -17.36 5.40
C SER A 270 25.08 -18.19 4.26
N SER A 271 25.57 -19.42 4.05
CA SER A 271 25.05 -20.34 3.02
C SER A 271 23.53 -20.55 3.15
N ASP A 272 23.07 -20.70 4.38
CA ASP A 272 21.66 -20.95 4.67
C ASP A 272 20.79 -19.71 4.39
N ALA A 273 21.31 -18.51 4.70
CA ALA A 273 20.63 -17.26 4.36
C ALA A 273 20.61 -17.01 2.83
N GLN A 274 21.66 -17.41 2.11
CA GLN A 274 21.69 -17.34 0.65
C GLN A 274 20.65 -18.28 0.03
N GLU A 275 20.50 -19.50 0.57
CA GLU A 275 19.47 -20.45 0.11
C GLU A 275 18.06 -19.87 0.31
N ILE A 276 17.78 -19.26 1.46
CA ILE A 276 16.51 -18.58 1.72
C ILE A 276 16.28 -17.45 0.70
N TYR A 277 17.31 -16.65 0.42
CA TYR A 277 17.23 -15.57 -0.57
C TYR A 277 16.92 -16.10 -1.98
N GLU A 278 17.57 -17.18 -2.41
CA GLU A 278 17.33 -17.79 -3.72
C GLU A 278 15.88 -18.29 -3.86
N ARG A 279 15.36 -18.98 -2.85
CA ARG A 279 13.97 -19.45 -2.79
C ARG A 279 12.98 -18.28 -2.80
N TRP A 280 13.24 -17.24 -2.00
CA TRP A 280 12.42 -16.04 -1.97
C TRP A 280 12.41 -15.31 -3.31
N SER A 281 13.58 -15.11 -3.92
CA SER A 281 13.70 -14.43 -5.22
C SER A 281 13.00 -15.21 -6.34
N ALA A 282 12.98 -16.54 -6.24
CA ALA A 282 12.22 -17.43 -7.12
C ALA A 282 10.70 -17.42 -6.86
N GLY A 283 10.23 -16.77 -5.78
CA GLY A 283 8.81 -16.59 -5.47
C GLY A 283 8.19 -17.63 -4.53
N GLU A 284 9.00 -18.43 -3.82
CA GLU A 284 8.48 -19.48 -2.93
C GLU A 284 7.70 -18.94 -1.73
N PHE A 285 8.05 -17.76 -1.21
CA PHE A 285 7.43 -17.16 -0.01
C PHE A 285 6.49 -15.97 -0.34
N ARG A 286 5.87 -15.98 -1.53
CA ARG A 286 4.95 -14.91 -1.98
C ARG A 286 3.51 -15.19 -1.66
#